data_d5b3931d07288ac7907841f8cd6b73c0
#
_entry.id   d5b3931d07288ac7907841f8cd6b73c0
#
_cell.length_a   1.000
_cell.length_b   1.000
_cell.length_c   1.000
_cell.angle_alpha   90.00
_cell.angle_beta   90.00
_cell.angle_gamma   90.00
#
_symmetry.space_group_name_H-M   'P 1'
#
loop_
_entity.id
_entity.type
_entity.pdbx_description
1 polymer ?
#
loop_
_entity_poly.entity_id
_entity_poly.type
_entity_poly.pdbx_seq_one_letter_code
_entity_poly.pdbx_strand_id
1 'polypeptide(L)'
;MEPHRQYGIEELTPDLARLRIGFVNVYFLGRPAGATSQWVLVDAGLALGAAQILRVAAERFGDDTRPQAIVLTHGHFDHVGALEPLLAVWDVPVYAHTLELPFLTGRADYPPPDPTVGRGLMARLSPLFPERGIDLGDRARPLPADNSVPGAAEWQWVHTPGHSPGHVSLFRPTDRALVAGDAVTTTRQESAFAVLTQREELNGPPAYFTIDWRKAHRSVSALAALRPSLLATGHGAPMRGPAMAASLTALSREFEARARPRRGRYVHAPAITDERGVVTLPPPPRSKGVRWGALSGVAAAAFAGTWLIRRFGRHSKLT
;
A
#
# COMPACT_ATOMS: atom_id res chain seq x y z
N MET A 1 -18.76 -23.99 3.47
CA MET A 1 -19.55 -22.84 2.95
C MET A 1 -18.52 -21.90 2.35
N GLU A 2 -18.41 -21.84 1.02
CA GLU A 2 -17.47 -20.93 0.35
C GLU A 2 -17.88 -19.48 0.65
N PRO A 3 -16.91 -18.59 0.99
CA PRO A 3 -17.25 -17.18 1.21
C PRO A 3 -17.78 -16.62 -0.12
N HIS A 4 -18.92 -15.95 -0.04
CA HIS A 4 -19.58 -15.31 -1.17
C HIS A 4 -18.61 -14.30 -1.84
N ARG A 5 -18.06 -14.69 -3.00
CA ARG A 5 -17.34 -13.77 -3.90
C ARG A 5 -18.37 -13.02 -4.75
N GLN A 6 -19.13 -12.15 -4.13
CA GLN A 6 -19.96 -11.22 -4.87
C GLN A 6 -19.08 -10.02 -5.25
N TYR A 7 -18.93 -9.76 -6.55
CA TYR A 7 -18.25 -8.58 -7.13
C TYR A 7 -16.76 -8.34 -6.78
N GLY A 8 -15.99 -9.40 -6.48
CA GLY A 8 -14.57 -9.30 -6.23
C GLY A 8 -14.19 -8.87 -4.80
N ILE A 9 -15.17 -8.68 -3.92
CA ILE A 9 -14.95 -8.48 -2.48
C ILE A 9 -14.83 -9.85 -1.78
N GLU A 10 -13.97 -9.92 -0.78
CA GLU A 10 -13.76 -11.08 0.07
C GLU A 10 -13.95 -10.70 1.53
N GLU A 11 -14.95 -11.29 2.18
CA GLU A 11 -15.18 -11.14 3.61
C GLU A 11 -14.13 -11.92 4.40
N LEU A 12 -13.31 -11.22 5.15
CA LEU A 12 -12.26 -11.83 5.97
C LEU A 12 -12.74 -12.10 7.39
N THR A 13 -13.52 -11.17 7.96
CA THR A 13 -14.28 -11.31 9.19
C THR A 13 -15.63 -10.62 8.99
N PRO A 14 -16.61 -10.71 9.88
CA PRO A 14 -17.90 -10.03 9.72
C PRO A 14 -17.80 -8.50 9.53
N ASP A 15 -16.65 -7.90 9.82
CA ASP A 15 -16.41 -6.46 9.80
C ASP A 15 -15.08 -6.05 9.15
N LEU A 16 -14.42 -7.00 8.49
CA LEU A 16 -13.23 -6.74 7.67
C LEU A 16 -13.41 -7.41 6.31
N ALA A 17 -13.42 -6.63 5.25
CA ALA A 17 -13.48 -7.12 3.90
C ALA A 17 -12.30 -6.60 3.05
N ARG A 18 -11.86 -7.42 2.10
CA ARG A 18 -10.84 -7.10 1.12
C ARG A 18 -11.46 -6.89 -0.25
N LEU A 19 -11.03 -5.84 -0.94
CA LEU A 19 -11.26 -5.68 -2.38
C LEU A 19 -9.92 -5.61 -3.09
N ARG A 20 -9.73 -6.44 -4.12
CA ARG A 20 -8.54 -6.40 -4.96
C ARG A 20 -8.76 -5.49 -6.17
N ILE A 21 -7.88 -4.51 -6.33
CA ILE A 21 -7.84 -3.59 -7.47
C ILE A 21 -6.57 -3.90 -8.30
N GLY A 22 -6.72 -4.71 -9.34
CA GLY A 22 -5.57 -5.18 -10.11
C GLY A 22 -4.66 -6.08 -9.27
N PHE A 23 -3.52 -5.57 -8.85
CA PHE A 23 -2.52 -6.29 -8.03
C PHE A 23 -2.40 -5.79 -6.59
N VAL A 24 -3.16 -4.75 -6.20
CA VAL A 24 -3.16 -4.16 -4.87
C VAL A 24 -4.50 -4.39 -4.16
N ASN A 25 -4.48 -4.44 -2.84
CA ASN A 25 -5.65 -4.62 -2.00
C ASN A 25 -6.04 -3.31 -1.31
N VAL A 26 -7.35 -3.09 -1.17
CA VAL A 26 -7.94 -2.11 -0.26
C VAL A 26 -8.82 -2.85 0.74
N TYR A 27 -9.03 -2.28 1.92
CA TYR A 27 -9.79 -2.92 2.97
C TYR A 27 -10.91 -2.03 3.49
N PHE A 28 -12.03 -2.67 3.82
CA PHE A 28 -13.19 -2.03 4.44
C PHE A 28 -13.28 -2.52 5.89
N LEU A 29 -13.12 -1.61 6.84
CA LEU A 29 -13.31 -1.87 8.27
C LEU A 29 -14.69 -1.38 8.67
N GLY A 30 -15.58 -2.30 9.01
CA GLY A 30 -16.97 -2.01 9.39
C GLY A 30 -17.91 -3.14 8.97
N ARG A 31 -18.99 -3.31 9.72
CA ARG A 31 -20.02 -4.32 9.42
C ARG A 31 -20.89 -3.88 8.25
N PRO A 32 -21.26 -4.81 7.35
CA PRO A 32 -22.21 -4.49 6.29
C PRO A 32 -23.59 -4.13 6.85
N ALA A 33 -24.25 -3.24 6.14
CA ALA A 33 -25.66 -2.83 6.24
C ALA A 33 -26.28 -2.60 7.65
N GLY A 34 -26.65 -1.34 7.84
CA GLY A 34 -27.53 -0.78 8.88
C GLY A 34 -27.41 0.73 8.81
N ALA A 35 -28.49 1.46 9.05
CA ALA A 35 -28.55 2.93 8.91
C ALA A 35 -27.54 3.72 9.76
N THR A 36 -26.70 3.06 10.53
CA THR A 36 -25.65 3.62 11.40
C THR A 36 -24.28 3.00 11.15
N SER A 37 -24.04 2.41 9.97
CA SER A 37 -22.79 1.73 9.66
C SER A 37 -21.62 2.74 9.62
N GLN A 38 -20.86 2.79 10.70
CA GLN A 38 -19.56 3.47 10.71
C GLN A 38 -18.54 2.52 10.08
N TRP A 39 -17.82 2.99 9.10
CA TRP A 39 -16.79 2.21 8.42
C TRP A 39 -15.62 3.09 7.98
N VAL A 40 -14.49 2.47 7.74
CA VAL A 40 -13.24 3.10 7.31
C VAL A 40 -12.74 2.39 6.06
N LEU A 41 -12.24 3.15 5.10
CA LEU A 41 -11.48 2.61 3.98
C LEU A 41 -9.99 2.63 4.33
N VAL A 42 -9.30 1.50 4.14
CA VAL A 42 -7.85 1.41 4.27
C VAL A 42 -7.23 1.29 2.89
N ASP A 43 -6.40 2.27 2.53
CA ASP A 43 -5.84 2.52 1.22
C ASP A 43 -6.90 2.80 0.13
N ALA A 44 -6.45 3.27 -1.03
CA ALA A 44 -7.34 3.66 -2.13
C ALA A 44 -7.01 2.97 -3.46
N GLY A 45 -6.04 2.06 -3.47
CA GLY A 45 -5.71 1.28 -4.65
C GLY A 45 -5.17 2.09 -5.84
N LEU A 46 -5.28 1.51 -7.02
CA LEU A 46 -4.84 2.13 -8.28
C LEU A 46 -5.82 3.19 -8.77
N ALA A 47 -5.35 4.13 -9.60
CA ALA A 47 -6.11 5.27 -10.11
C ALA A 47 -7.45 4.90 -10.80
N LEU A 48 -7.52 3.75 -11.47
CA LEU A 48 -8.75 3.29 -12.12
C LEU A 48 -9.69 2.52 -11.19
N GLY A 49 -9.35 2.38 -9.90
CA GLY A 49 -10.10 1.60 -8.92
C GLY A 49 -11.32 2.30 -8.32
N ALA A 50 -11.43 3.63 -8.47
CA ALA A 50 -12.44 4.42 -7.76
C ALA A 50 -13.87 3.93 -7.98
N ALA A 51 -14.28 3.69 -9.22
CA ALA A 51 -15.63 3.21 -9.54
C ALA A 51 -15.94 1.85 -8.91
N GLN A 52 -14.93 0.95 -8.83
CA GLN A 52 -15.09 -0.35 -8.20
C GLN A 52 -15.19 -0.21 -6.67
N ILE A 53 -14.39 0.68 -6.05
CA ILE A 53 -14.44 0.97 -4.61
C ILE A 53 -15.80 1.56 -4.24
N LEU A 54 -16.27 2.58 -4.98
CA LEU A 54 -17.57 3.24 -4.73
C LEU A 54 -18.72 2.24 -4.82
N ARG A 55 -18.76 1.42 -5.88
CA ARG A 55 -19.79 0.39 -6.04
C ARG A 55 -19.80 -0.60 -4.89
N VAL A 56 -18.65 -1.15 -4.53
CA VAL A 56 -18.54 -2.12 -3.42
C VAL A 56 -18.92 -1.48 -2.09
N ALA A 57 -18.56 -0.22 -1.86
CA ALA A 57 -18.96 0.51 -0.68
C ALA A 57 -20.48 0.68 -0.59
N ALA A 58 -21.13 1.07 -1.71
CA ALA A 58 -22.59 1.20 -1.81
C ALA A 58 -23.30 -0.13 -1.56
N GLU A 59 -22.84 -1.20 -2.21
CA GLU A 59 -23.38 -2.56 -2.02
C GLU A 59 -23.24 -3.07 -0.58
N ARG A 60 -22.13 -2.74 0.09
CA ARG A 60 -21.83 -3.23 1.44
C ARG A 60 -22.48 -2.40 2.54
N PHE A 61 -22.50 -1.09 2.40
CA PHE A 61 -22.88 -0.16 3.46
C PHE A 61 -24.14 0.65 3.15
N GLY A 62 -24.61 0.63 1.89
CA GLY A 62 -25.73 1.41 1.38
C GLY A 62 -25.29 2.55 0.46
N ASP A 63 -26.18 2.96 -0.47
CA ASP A 63 -25.87 3.89 -1.58
C ASP A 63 -25.42 5.28 -1.10
N ASP A 64 -26.00 5.79 -0.01
CA ASP A 64 -25.75 7.13 0.51
C ASP A 64 -24.71 7.17 1.63
N THR A 65 -23.98 6.07 1.85
CA THR A 65 -23.00 6.01 2.92
C THR A 65 -21.62 6.47 2.46
N ARG A 66 -20.88 7.06 3.40
CA ARG A 66 -19.47 7.44 3.22
C ARG A 66 -18.64 6.91 4.39
N PRO A 67 -17.35 6.65 4.20
CA PRO A 67 -16.48 6.27 5.31
C PRO A 67 -16.36 7.41 6.32
N GLN A 68 -16.07 7.08 7.57
CA GLN A 68 -15.68 8.08 8.59
C GLN A 68 -14.33 8.71 8.24
N ALA A 69 -13.46 7.93 7.61
CA ALA A 69 -12.14 8.33 7.19
C ALA A 69 -11.60 7.37 6.12
N ILE A 70 -10.60 7.83 5.37
CA ILE A 70 -9.68 6.97 4.64
C ILE A 70 -8.38 6.92 5.45
N VAL A 71 -7.88 5.73 5.74
CA VAL A 71 -6.61 5.53 6.45
C VAL A 71 -5.61 4.91 5.50
N LEU A 72 -4.48 5.57 5.32
CA LEU A 72 -3.41 5.08 4.44
C LEU A 72 -2.38 4.30 5.24
N THR A 73 -2.02 3.13 4.74
CA THR A 73 -0.84 2.41 5.24
C THR A 73 0.43 3.19 4.87
N HIS A 74 0.48 3.74 3.66
CA HIS A 74 1.52 4.63 3.14
C HIS A 74 1.05 5.32 1.84
N GLY A 75 1.87 6.18 1.25
CA GLY A 75 1.44 7.02 0.12
C GLY A 75 2.01 6.62 -1.25
N HIS A 76 2.44 5.38 -1.50
CA HIS A 76 2.83 4.96 -2.85
C HIS A 76 1.63 4.95 -3.80
N PHE A 77 1.91 5.13 -5.08
CA PHE A 77 0.94 5.39 -6.15
C PHE A 77 -0.20 4.38 -6.24
N ASP A 78 0.05 3.13 -5.88
CA ASP A 78 -0.92 2.03 -5.91
C ASP A 78 -1.76 1.92 -4.62
N HIS A 79 -1.45 2.72 -3.60
CA HIS A 79 -2.23 2.86 -2.37
C HIS A 79 -3.03 4.17 -2.31
N VAL A 80 -2.66 5.16 -3.11
CA VAL A 80 -3.32 6.48 -3.14
C VAL A 80 -3.96 6.81 -4.48
N GLY A 81 -3.85 5.93 -5.47
CA GLY A 81 -4.18 6.24 -6.85
C GLY A 81 -5.62 6.70 -7.09
N ALA A 82 -6.59 6.16 -6.37
CA ALA A 82 -7.99 6.53 -6.51
C ALA A 82 -8.46 7.61 -5.52
N LEU A 83 -7.58 8.20 -4.70
CA LEU A 83 -8.01 9.18 -3.68
C LEU A 83 -8.73 10.38 -4.27
N GLU A 84 -8.19 10.99 -5.33
CA GLU A 84 -8.80 12.19 -5.92
C GLU A 84 -10.27 11.97 -6.33
N PRO A 85 -10.63 10.96 -7.14
CA PRO A 85 -12.02 10.68 -7.48
C PRO A 85 -12.86 10.20 -6.29
N LEU A 86 -12.29 9.49 -5.31
CA LEU A 86 -13.02 9.10 -4.10
C LEU A 86 -13.36 10.31 -3.23
N LEU A 87 -12.43 11.24 -3.06
CA LEU A 87 -12.62 12.45 -2.27
C LEU A 87 -13.55 13.47 -2.95
N ALA A 88 -13.73 13.39 -4.27
CA ALA A 88 -14.75 14.16 -4.99
C ALA A 88 -16.17 13.69 -4.66
N VAL A 89 -16.34 12.39 -4.27
CA VAL A 89 -17.64 11.82 -3.87
C VAL A 89 -17.80 11.86 -2.34
N TRP A 90 -16.74 11.45 -1.63
CA TRP A 90 -16.72 11.36 -0.17
C TRP A 90 -15.85 12.49 0.39
N ASP A 91 -16.43 13.57 0.82
CA ASP A 91 -15.67 14.65 1.47
C ASP A 91 -15.31 14.22 2.92
N VAL A 92 -14.24 13.45 3.04
CA VAL A 92 -13.79 12.83 4.30
C VAL A 92 -12.30 13.06 4.53
N PRO A 93 -11.83 13.05 5.81
CA PRO A 93 -10.41 13.16 6.11
C PRO A 93 -9.63 11.91 5.66
N VAL A 94 -8.36 12.13 5.30
CA VAL A 94 -7.38 11.07 4.98
C VAL A 94 -6.32 11.07 6.06
N TYR A 95 -6.18 9.97 6.77
CA TYR A 95 -5.20 9.84 7.84
C TYR A 95 -3.99 9.02 7.39
N ALA A 96 -2.81 9.50 7.72
CA ALA A 96 -1.54 8.82 7.49
C ALA A 96 -0.55 9.12 8.63
N HIS A 97 0.52 8.37 8.72
CA HIS A 97 1.60 8.68 9.66
C HIS A 97 2.25 10.04 9.33
N THR A 98 2.70 10.76 10.34
CA THR A 98 3.30 12.10 10.18
C THR A 98 4.43 12.13 9.14
N LEU A 99 5.25 11.07 9.06
CA LEU A 99 6.33 10.96 8.07
C LEU A 99 5.86 10.67 6.63
N GLU A 100 4.57 10.39 6.40
CA GLU A 100 3.98 10.29 5.06
C GLU A 100 3.41 11.63 4.57
N LEU A 101 3.09 12.56 5.48
CA LEU A 101 2.44 13.82 5.14
C LEU A 101 3.20 14.66 4.10
N PRO A 102 4.55 14.74 4.10
CA PRO A 102 5.27 15.48 3.06
C PRO A 102 4.94 15.00 1.65
N PHE A 103 4.76 13.69 1.47
CA PHE A 103 4.46 13.06 0.19
C PHE A 103 2.98 13.14 -0.19
N LEU A 104 2.11 13.41 0.79
CA LEU A 104 0.66 13.52 0.62
C LEU A 104 0.16 14.97 0.54
N THR A 105 1.05 15.95 0.74
CA THR A 105 0.74 17.40 0.72
C THR A 105 1.57 18.17 -0.31
N GLY A 106 2.09 17.48 -1.33
CA GLY A 106 2.84 18.09 -2.42
C GLY A 106 4.22 18.64 -2.06
N ARG A 107 4.69 18.42 -0.82
CA ARG A 107 5.95 19.01 -0.32
C ARG A 107 7.19 18.21 -0.71
N ALA A 108 7.04 16.91 -0.98
CA ALA A 108 8.14 16.03 -1.34
C ALA A 108 7.69 14.90 -2.27
N ASP A 109 8.63 14.37 -3.06
CA ASP A 109 8.48 13.12 -3.79
C ASP A 109 9.14 11.97 -3.02
N TYR A 110 8.67 10.74 -3.26
CA TYR A 110 9.26 9.55 -2.64
C TYR A 110 10.68 9.29 -3.13
N PRO A 111 11.52 8.62 -2.32
CA PRO A 111 12.80 8.12 -2.80
C PRO A 111 12.61 7.25 -4.04
N PRO A 112 13.43 7.43 -5.10
CA PRO A 112 13.26 6.69 -6.34
C PRO A 112 13.41 5.18 -6.14
N PRO A 113 12.62 4.36 -6.85
CA PRO A 113 12.70 2.92 -6.77
C PRO A 113 14.06 2.40 -7.26
N ASP A 114 14.45 1.25 -6.76
CA ASP A 114 15.72 0.62 -7.12
C ASP A 114 15.53 -0.61 -8.04
N PRO A 115 15.78 -0.50 -9.34
CA PRO A 115 15.64 -1.63 -10.27
C PRO A 115 16.71 -2.72 -10.10
N THR A 116 17.71 -2.51 -9.25
CA THR A 116 18.88 -3.40 -9.14
C THR A 116 18.74 -4.45 -8.03
N VAL A 117 17.67 -4.38 -7.22
CA VAL A 117 17.43 -5.24 -6.04
C VAL A 117 17.12 -6.70 -6.37
N GLY A 118 16.84 -7.06 -7.61
CA GLY A 118 16.47 -8.44 -7.95
C GLY A 118 16.55 -8.75 -9.43
N ARG A 119 16.12 -9.98 -9.78
CA ARG A 119 16.06 -10.46 -11.17
C ARG A 119 14.63 -10.40 -11.75
N GLY A 120 13.63 -9.97 -10.99
CA GLY A 120 12.23 -9.95 -11.40
C GLY A 120 11.94 -8.83 -12.42
N LEU A 121 10.92 -9.06 -13.25
CA LEU A 121 10.49 -8.09 -14.27
C LEU A 121 9.97 -6.81 -13.63
N MET A 122 9.19 -6.92 -12.54
CA MET A 122 8.63 -5.75 -11.84
C MET A 122 9.72 -4.85 -11.27
N ALA A 123 10.78 -5.43 -10.67
CA ALA A 123 11.92 -4.64 -10.22
C ALA A 123 12.63 -3.90 -11.37
N ARG A 124 12.75 -4.54 -12.55
CA ARG A 124 13.36 -3.87 -13.73
C ARG A 124 12.49 -2.75 -14.29
N LEU A 125 11.18 -2.88 -14.20
CA LEU A 125 10.22 -1.87 -14.64
C LEU A 125 9.99 -0.77 -13.59
N SER A 126 10.49 -0.93 -12.38
CA SER A 126 10.22 0.00 -11.28
C SER A 126 10.60 1.46 -11.55
N PRO A 127 11.61 1.82 -12.37
CA PRO A 127 11.84 3.22 -12.75
C PRO A 127 10.69 3.88 -13.53
N LEU A 128 9.73 3.08 -14.03
CA LEU A 128 8.52 3.58 -14.70
C LEU A 128 7.36 3.81 -13.73
N PHE A 129 7.48 3.36 -12.48
CA PHE A 129 6.44 3.54 -11.48
C PHE A 129 6.48 4.95 -10.92
N PRO A 130 5.30 5.57 -10.69
CA PRO A 130 5.25 6.91 -10.14
C PRO A 130 5.89 6.98 -8.74
N GLU A 131 6.82 7.91 -8.57
CA GLU A 131 7.44 8.24 -7.28
C GLU A 131 6.95 9.59 -6.75
N ARG A 132 6.19 10.32 -7.59
CA ARG A 132 5.72 11.66 -7.26
C ARG A 132 4.70 11.64 -6.16
N GLY A 133 4.89 12.52 -5.16
CA GLY A 133 3.90 12.80 -4.13
C GLY A 133 2.60 13.38 -4.73
N ILE A 134 1.54 13.30 -3.94
CA ILE A 134 0.24 13.91 -4.25
C ILE A 134 -0.02 15.08 -3.32
N ASP A 135 -0.98 15.93 -3.66
CA ASP A 135 -1.37 17.07 -2.81
C ASP A 135 -2.85 16.97 -2.42
N LEU A 136 -3.09 16.52 -1.20
CA LEU A 136 -4.42 16.39 -0.60
C LEU A 136 -4.80 17.66 0.20
N GLY A 137 -3.88 18.63 0.33
CA GLY A 137 -4.08 19.82 1.14
C GLY A 137 -4.45 19.47 2.59
N ASP A 138 -5.42 20.18 3.15
CA ASP A 138 -5.88 20.02 4.54
C ASP A 138 -6.67 18.73 4.81
N ARG A 139 -6.97 17.94 3.77
CA ARG A 139 -7.59 16.62 3.95
C ARG A 139 -6.60 15.60 4.53
N ALA A 140 -5.29 15.76 4.28
CA ALA A 140 -4.26 14.92 4.85
C ALA A 140 -4.02 15.26 6.32
N ARG A 141 -4.27 14.32 7.22
CA ARG A 141 -4.15 14.48 8.67
C ARG A 141 -3.22 13.43 9.27
N PRO A 142 -2.49 13.78 10.34
CA PRO A 142 -1.70 12.79 11.06
C PRO A 142 -2.62 11.79 11.79
N LEU A 143 -2.20 10.53 11.82
CA LEU A 143 -2.79 9.52 12.70
C LEU A 143 -2.65 9.95 14.17
N PRO A 144 -3.64 9.67 15.04
CA PRO A 144 -3.60 10.01 16.45
C PRO A 144 -2.40 9.39 17.18
N ALA A 145 -1.79 10.14 18.09
CA ALA A 145 -0.59 9.72 18.83
C ALA A 145 -0.85 8.57 19.83
N ASP A 146 -2.11 8.31 20.17
CA ASP A 146 -2.52 7.21 21.05
C ASP A 146 -2.66 5.87 20.31
N ASN A 147 -2.24 5.80 19.06
CA ASN A 147 -2.33 4.67 18.15
C ASN A 147 -3.77 4.26 17.77
N SER A 148 -4.80 5.03 18.11
CA SER A 148 -6.16 4.77 17.68
C SER A 148 -6.32 4.97 16.17
N VAL A 149 -7.24 4.20 15.55
CA VAL A 149 -7.60 4.35 14.15
C VAL A 149 -8.91 5.14 14.06
N PRO A 150 -8.91 6.36 13.49
CA PRO A 150 -10.12 7.18 13.38
C PRO A 150 -11.25 6.45 12.66
N GLY A 151 -12.41 6.34 13.32
CA GLY A 151 -13.59 5.62 12.81
C GLY A 151 -13.56 4.10 12.98
N ALA A 152 -12.49 3.52 13.54
CA ALA A 152 -12.35 2.08 13.77
C ALA A 152 -11.73 1.80 15.15
N ALA A 153 -12.46 2.06 16.22
CA ALA A 153 -11.97 2.05 17.62
C ALA A 153 -11.37 0.72 18.10
N GLU A 154 -11.73 -0.41 17.48
CA GLU A 154 -11.16 -1.72 17.79
C GLU A 154 -9.78 -1.95 17.17
N TRP A 155 -9.34 -1.06 16.27
CA TRP A 155 -8.09 -1.15 15.57
C TRP A 155 -7.07 -0.17 16.14
N GLN A 156 -5.81 -0.60 16.11
CA GLN A 156 -4.66 0.21 16.47
C GLN A 156 -3.70 0.26 15.28
N TRP A 157 -3.11 1.43 15.00
CA TRP A 157 -2.01 1.50 14.05
C TRP A 157 -0.68 1.21 14.72
N VAL A 158 0.20 0.56 13.99
CA VAL A 158 1.56 0.20 14.42
C VAL A 158 2.52 0.77 13.41
N HIS A 159 3.48 1.59 13.83
CA HIS A 159 4.51 2.11 12.93
C HIS A 159 5.41 0.97 12.45
N THR A 160 5.41 0.72 11.15
CA THR A 160 6.16 -0.37 10.50
C THR A 160 7.02 0.16 9.35
N PRO A 161 7.96 1.09 9.65
CA PRO A 161 8.77 1.76 8.64
C PRO A 161 9.77 0.82 7.97
N GLY A 162 10.26 1.26 6.80
CA GLY A 162 11.31 0.57 6.05
C GLY A 162 10.98 0.51 4.57
N HIS A 163 9.76 0.10 4.21
CA HIS A 163 9.21 0.22 2.86
C HIS A 163 9.03 1.70 2.51
N SER A 164 8.30 2.44 3.30
CA SER A 164 8.27 3.90 3.32
C SER A 164 8.60 4.45 4.72
N PRO A 165 8.84 5.76 4.88
CA PRO A 165 9.25 6.34 6.16
C PRO A 165 8.18 6.22 7.23
N GLY A 166 6.94 6.48 6.87
CA GLY A 166 5.80 6.50 7.76
C GLY A 166 4.85 5.32 7.54
N HIS A 167 5.30 4.23 6.93
CA HIS A 167 4.47 3.06 6.74
C HIS A 167 3.87 2.59 8.06
N VAL A 168 2.55 2.30 8.07
CA VAL A 168 1.84 1.72 9.22
C VAL A 168 1.13 0.44 8.85
N SER A 169 1.00 -0.44 9.83
CA SER A 169 0.10 -1.60 9.79
C SER A 169 -1.05 -1.38 10.76
N LEU A 170 -2.22 -1.96 10.53
CA LEU A 170 -3.36 -1.89 11.43
C LEU A 170 -3.56 -3.25 12.11
N PHE A 171 -3.66 -3.25 13.42
CA PHE A 171 -3.81 -4.45 14.22
C PHE A 171 -5.05 -4.36 15.10
N ARG A 172 -5.84 -5.44 15.16
CA ARG A 172 -6.97 -5.57 16.05
C ARG A 172 -6.66 -6.59 17.13
N PRO A 173 -6.51 -6.16 18.42
CA PRO A 173 -6.08 -7.05 19.50
C PRO A 173 -7.08 -8.16 19.82
N THR A 174 -8.38 -7.92 19.65
CA THR A 174 -9.46 -8.83 20.07
C THR A 174 -9.42 -10.19 19.37
N ASP A 175 -9.14 -10.21 18.07
CA ASP A 175 -9.04 -11.42 17.24
C ASP A 175 -7.68 -11.58 16.57
N ARG A 176 -6.75 -10.64 16.81
CA ARG A 176 -5.42 -10.58 16.23
C ARG A 176 -5.41 -10.52 14.70
N ALA A 177 -6.43 -9.84 14.12
CA ALA A 177 -6.43 -9.52 12.70
C ALA A 177 -5.38 -8.42 12.43
N LEU A 178 -4.58 -8.60 11.37
CA LEU A 178 -3.52 -7.70 10.97
C LEU A 178 -3.68 -7.31 9.49
N VAL A 179 -3.83 -6.00 9.22
CA VAL A 179 -3.66 -5.41 7.91
C VAL A 179 -2.26 -4.84 7.86
N ALA A 180 -1.34 -5.56 7.24
CA ALA A 180 0.09 -5.29 7.31
C ALA A 180 0.57 -4.25 6.28
N GLY A 181 -0.29 -3.81 5.35
CA GLY A 181 0.16 -3.01 4.21
C GLY A 181 1.30 -3.70 3.48
N ASP A 182 2.33 -2.94 3.16
CA ASP A 182 3.51 -3.41 2.44
C ASP A 182 4.74 -3.68 3.34
N ALA A 183 4.54 -3.75 4.66
CA ALA A 183 5.60 -4.23 5.56
C ALA A 183 5.98 -5.69 5.28
N VAL A 184 5.01 -6.49 4.81
CA VAL A 184 5.14 -7.84 4.24
C VAL A 184 4.14 -8.00 3.12
N THR A 185 4.41 -8.92 2.18
CA THR A 185 3.50 -9.27 1.10
C THR A 185 3.24 -10.77 1.07
N THR A 186 2.05 -11.18 0.63
CA THR A 186 1.67 -12.59 0.50
C THR A 186 1.77 -13.10 -0.94
N THR A 187 2.44 -12.32 -1.79
CA THR A 187 2.88 -12.73 -3.13
C THR A 187 4.18 -12.02 -3.46
N ARG A 188 5.04 -12.64 -4.27
CA ARG A 188 6.35 -12.09 -4.60
C ARG A 188 6.24 -10.94 -5.60
N GLN A 189 6.39 -9.70 -5.14
CA GLN A 189 6.17 -8.49 -5.93
C GLN A 189 7.21 -8.26 -7.05
N GLU A 190 8.40 -8.78 -6.94
CA GLU A 190 9.40 -8.70 -8.00
C GLU A 190 9.07 -9.55 -9.23
N SER A 191 8.22 -10.57 -9.08
CA SER A 191 7.84 -11.52 -10.13
C SER A 191 6.51 -11.16 -10.77
N ALA A 192 6.52 -10.73 -12.03
CA ALA A 192 5.27 -10.49 -12.78
C ALA A 192 4.36 -11.76 -12.83
N PHE A 193 4.95 -12.95 -12.93
CA PHE A 193 4.20 -14.21 -12.89
C PHE A 193 3.48 -14.41 -11.55
N ALA A 194 4.18 -14.19 -10.42
CA ALA A 194 3.57 -14.33 -9.11
C ALA A 194 2.47 -13.27 -8.88
N VAL A 195 2.71 -12.03 -9.31
CA VAL A 195 1.72 -10.94 -9.25
C VAL A 195 0.47 -11.27 -10.07
N LEU A 196 0.61 -11.76 -11.29
CA LEU A 196 -0.52 -12.12 -12.16
C LEU A 196 -1.30 -13.32 -11.63
N THR A 197 -0.59 -14.36 -11.18
CA THR A 197 -1.21 -15.61 -10.69
C THR A 197 -1.64 -15.53 -9.23
N GLN A 198 -1.25 -14.47 -8.51
CA GLN A 198 -1.47 -14.32 -7.06
C GLN A 198 -0.93 -15.53 -6.27
N ARG A 199 0.23 -16.05 -6.72
CA ARG A 199 0.86 -17.18 -6.04
C ARG A 199 1.13 -16.81 -4.59
N GLU A 200 0.55 -17.58 -3.69
CA GLU A 200 0.67 -17.37 -2.26
C GLU A 200 2.09 -17.74 -1.77
N GLU A 201 2.78 -16.73 -1.27
CA GLU A 201 4.13 -16.85 -0.72
C GLU A 201 4.38 -15.63 0.18
N LEU A 202 4.70 -15.87 1.46
CA LEU A 202 5.00 -14.78 2.38
C LEU A 202 6.43 -14.26 2.13
N ASN A 203 6.51 -12.98 1.81
CA ASN A 203 7.75 -12.26 1.50
C ASN A 203 7.90 -11.02 2.38
N GLY A 204 9.10 -10.45 2.41
CA GLY A 204 9.33 -9.11 2.93
C GLY A 204 8.61 -8.03 2.12
N PRO A 205 8.88 -6.76 2.42
CA PRO A 205 8.32 -5.64 1.66
C PRO A 205 8.80 -5.66 0.19
N PRO A 206 8.04 -5.05 -0.75
CA PRO A 206 8.47 -4.90 -2.15
C PRO A 206 9.86 -4.30 -2.25
N ALA A 207 10.82 -5.10 -2.77
CA ALA A 207 12.25 -4.77 -2.62
C ALA A 207 12.65 -3.49 -3.36
N TYR A 208 12.03 -3.21 -4.50
CA TYR A 208 12.37 -2.07 -5.33
C TYR A 208 11.93 -0.72 -4.76
N PHE A 209 10.99 -0.69 -3.80
CA PHE A 209 10.55 0.51 -3.07
C PHE A 209 11.04 0.56 -1.62
N THR A 210 11.69 -0.50 -1.11
CA THR A 210 12.15 -0.53 0.28
C THR A 210 13.40 0.31 0.47
N ILE A 211 13.28 1.37 1.28
CA ILE A 211 14.30 2.40 1.46
C ILE A 211 15.17 2.24 2.72
N ASP A 212 14.74 1.42 3.68
CA ASP A 212 15.51 1.10 4.90
C ASP A 212 15.30 -0.35 5.35
N TRP A 213 16.25 -1.20 5.00
CA TRP A 213 16.19 -2.63 5.28
C TRP A 213 16.32 -2.97 6.76
N ARG A 214 16.99 -2.13 7.56
CA ARG A 214 17.08 -2.35 9.00
C ARG A 214 15.76 -2.03 9.69
N LYS A 215 15.10 -0.95 9.28
CA LYS A 215 13.76 -0.62 9.76
C LYS A 215 12.74 -1.68 9.31
N ALA A 216 12.79 -2.11 8.05
CA ALA A 216 11.93 -3.18 7.53
C ALA A 216 12.06 -4.49 8.34
N HIS A 217 13.28 -4.90 8.68
CA HIS A 217 13.50 -6.08 9.54
C HIS A 217 12.85 -5.92 10.93
N ARG A 218 13.06 -4.75 11.58
CA ARG A 218 12.42 -4.48 12.87
C ARG A 218 10.89 -4.48 12.77
N SER A 219 10.35 -3.93 11.69
CA SER A 219 8.91 -3.92 11.43
C SER A 219 8.35 -5.33 11.28
N VAL A 220 8.98 -6.17 10.47
CA VAL A 220 8.56 -7.58 10.32
C VAL A 220 8.66 -8.33 11.66
N SER A 221 9.69 -8.07 12.45
CA SER A 221 9.86 -8.68 13.78
C SER A 221 8.77 -8.23 14.76
N ALA A 222 8.41 -6.94 14.74
CA ALA A 222 7.29 -6.43 15.54
C ALA A 222 5.96 -7.06 15.13
N LEU A 223 5.67 -7.18 13.82
CA LEU A 223 4.47 -7.83 13.32
C LEU A 223 4.41 -9.32 13.69
N ALA A 224 5.53 -10.03 13.62
CA ALA A 224 5.59 -11.43 14.06
C ALA A 224 5.33 -11.60 15.56
N ALA A 225 5.79 -10.65 16.38
CA ALA A 225 5.56 -10.64 17.83
C ALA A 225 4.08 -10.43 18.20
N LEU A 226 3.27 -9.79 17.35
CA LEU A 226 1.82 -9.66 17.53
C LEU A 226 1.08 -11.01 17.39
N ARG A 227 1.73 -12.02 16.80
CA ARG A 227 1.16 -13.36 16.57
C ARG A 227 -0.21 -13.28 15.89
N PRO A 228 -0.33 -12.67 14.71
CA PRO A 228 -1.61 -12.49 14.04
C PRO A 228 -2.28 -13.84 13.75
N SER A 229 -3.62 -13.88 13.84
CA SER A 229 -4.45 -15.01 13.43
C SER A 229 -4.84 -14.93 11.95
N LEU A 230 -4.93 -13.68 11.45
CA LEU A 230 -5.17 -13.30 10.07
C LEU A 230 -4.10 -12.28 9.65
N LEU A 231 -3.49 -12.52 8.51
CA LEU A 231 -2.55 -11.61 7.87
C LEU A 231 -3.13 -11.17 6.52
N ALA A 232 -3.48 -9.91 6.41
CA ALA A 232 -3.93 -9.23 5.22
C ALA A 232 -2.86 -8.20 4.81
N THR A 233 -2.48 -8.13 3.53
CA THR A 233 -1.35 -7.35 3.03
C THR A 233 -1.74 -6.45 1.87
N GLY A 234 -0.96 -5.43 1.55
CA GLY A 234 -1.19 -4.60 0.37
C GLY A 234 -1.20 -5.41 -0.93
N HIS A 235 -0.44 -6.50 -1.00
CA HIS A 235 -0.35 -7.34 -2.19
C HIS A 235 -0.43 -8.83 -1.87
N GLY A 236 -1.26 -9.55 -2.63
CA GLY A 236 -1.48 -10.98 -2.50
C GLY A 236 -2.74 -11.33 -1.72
N ALA A 237 -3.02 -12.63 -1.59
CA ALA A 237 -4.18 -13.13 -0.87
C ALA A 237 -3.94 -13.11 0.65
N PRO A 238 -4.97 -12.86 1.48
CA PRO A 238 -4.85 -12.98 2.93
C PRO A 238 -4.49 -14.40 3.36
N MET A 239 -3.66 -14.50 4.38
CA MET A 239 -3.20 -15.79 4.93
C MET A 239 -3.69 -15.98 6.37
N ARG A 240 -3.88 -17.25 6.77
CA ARG A 240 -4.35 -17.62 8.10
C ARG A 240 -3.69 -18.91 8.59
N GLY A 241 -3.88 -19.17 9.88
CA GLY A 241 -3.54 -20.43 10.50
C GLY A 241 -2.06 -20.67 10.79
N PRO A 242 -1.71 -21.91 11.24
CA PRO A 242 -0.37 -22.20 11.73
C PRO A 242 0.74 -22.04 10.69
N ALA A 243 0.47 -22.35 9.42
CA ALA A 243 1.45 -22.23 8.33
C ALA A 243 1.83 -20.75 8.09
N MET A 244 0.86 -19.83 8.11
CA MET A 244 1.11 -18.39 8.03
C MET A 244 1.94 -17.92 9.23
N ALA A 245 1.56 -18.29 10.46
CA ALA A 245 2.28 -17.90 11.67
C ALA A 245 3.75 -18.41 11.68
N ALA A 246 3.96 -19.65 11.24
CA ALA A 246 5.28 -20.23 11.07
C ALA A 246 6.11 -19.47 10.01
N SER A 247 5.49 -19.16 8.86
CA SER A 247 6.14 -18.43 7.78
C SER A 247 6.53 -17.01 8.20
N LEU A 248 5.66 -16.29 8.92
CA LEU A 248 5.95 -14.94 9.42
C LEU A 248 7.07 -14.97 10.48
N THR A 249 7.06 -15.96 11.36
CA THR A 249 8.13 -16.16 12.34
C THR A 249 9.47 -16.49 11.66
N ALA A 250 9.45 -17.35 10.66
CA ALA A 250 10.64 -17.68 9.88
C ALA A 250 11.16 -16.46 9.10
N LEU A 251 10.28 -15.70 8.46
CA LEU A 251 10.66 -14.45 7.78
C LEU A 251 11.32 -13.47 8.73
N SER A 252 10.77 -13.28 9.94
CA SER A 252 11.36 -12.41 10.96
C SER A 252 12.77 -12.87 11.37
N ARG A 253 12.97 -14.17 11.63
CA ARG A 253 14.27 -14.71 12.08
C ARG A 253 15.32 -14.73 10.98
N GLU A 254 14.90 -14.97 9.75
CA GLU A 254 15.77 -15.18 8.59
C GLU A 254 15.70 -14.01 7.59
N PHE A 255 15.30 -12.81 8.04
CA PHE A 255 14.99 -11.67 7.20
C PHE A 255 16.13 -11.31 6.24
N GLU A 256 17.37 -11.30 6.73
CA GLU A 256 18.55 -10.97 5.91
C GLU A 256 18.73 -11.95 4.73
N ALA A 257 18.42 -13.22 4.93
CA ALA A 257 18.56 -14.25 3.90
C ALA A 257 17.36 -14.32 2.96
N ARG A 258 16.15 -14.06 3.47
CA ARG A 258 14.89 -14.26 2.74
C ARG A 258 14.40 -13.01 2.04
N ALA A 259 14.51 -11.84 2.68
CA ALA A 259 13.90 -10.60 2.20
C ALA A 259 14.92 -9.58 1.69
N ARG A 260 16.03 -9.37 2.42
CA ARG A 260 16.98 -8.34 2.05
C ARG A 260 17.76 -8.69 0.79
N PRO A 261 17.75 -7.84 -0.26
CA PRO A 261 18.56 -8.06 -1.45
C PRO A 261 20.06 -8.04 -1.15
N ARG A 262 20.84 -8.80 -1.90
CA ARG A 262 22.32 -8.79 -1.78
C ARG A 262 22.95 -7.52 -2.33
N ARG A 263 22.23 -6.75 -3.15
CA ARG A 263 22.69 -5.52 -3.79
C ARG A 263 21.51 -4.59 -4.01
N GLY A 264 21.76 -3.31 -4.06
CA GLY A 264 20.78 -2.28 -4.29
C GLY A 264 21.19 -0.97 -3.66
N ARG A 265 20.55 0.11 -4.10
CA ARG A 265 20.82 1.49 -3.65
C ARG A 265 20.69 1.63 -2.14
N TYR A 266 19.63 1.06 -1.57
CA TYR A 266 19.27 1.20 -0.16
C TYR A 266 19.75 0.03 0.73
N VAL A 267 20.47 -0.95 0.16
CA VAL A 267 20.90 -2.14 0.90
C VAL A 267 21.98 -1.82 1.93
N HIS A 268 22.94 -0.94 1.56
CA HIS A 268 24.06 -0.60 2.43
C HIS A 268 23.87 0.70 3.22
N ALA A 269 23.11 1.64 2.66
CA ALA A 269 22.77 2.90 3.30
C ALA A 269 21.30 3.21 2.99
N PRO A 270 20.46 3.50 4.01
CA PRO A 270 19.07 3.85 3.80
C PRO A 270 18.92 5.25 3.21
N ALA A 271 17.76 5.57 2.66
CA ALA A 271 17.32 6.95 2.52
C ALA A 271 17.10 7.54 3.93
N ILE A 272 17.54 8.78 4.13
CA ILE A 272 17.28 9.53 5.36
C ILE A 272 16.10 10.47 5.08
N THR A 273 15.08 10.37 5.91
CA THR A 273 13.84 11.13 5.78
C THR A 273 13.43 11.72 7.12
N ASP A 274 12.77 12.87 7.10
CA ASP A 274 12.16 13.51 8.27
C ASP A 274 10.74 13.99 7.95
N GLU A 275 10.14 14.83 8.80
CA GLU A 275 8.82 15.41 8.62
C GLU A 275 8.72 16.43 7.45
N ARG A 276 9.82 16.74 6.79
CA ARG A 276 9.88 17.58 5.58
C ARG A 276 10.02 16.75 4.31
N GLY A 277 10.24 15.44 4.44
CA GLY A 277 10.42 14.50 3.33
C GLY A 277 11.83 13.91 3.26
N VAL A 278 12.40 13.85 2.06
CA VAL A 278 13.73 13.26 1.82
C VAL A 278 14.84 14.24 2.19
N VAL A 279 15.69 13.84 3.14
CA VAL A 279 16.88 14.64 3.57
C VAL A 279 18.12 14.22 2.79
N THR A 280 18.37 12.91 2.68
CA THR A 280 19.54 12.39 1.99
C THR A 280 19.24 11.05 1.32
N LEU A 281 19.73 10.90 0.09
CA LEU A 281 19.66 9.66 -0.67
C LEU A 281 21.06 9.08 -0.85
N PRO A 282 21.26 7.76 -0.68
CA PRO A 282 22.49 7.14 -1.12
C PRO A 282 22.65 7.28 -2.65
N PRO A 283 23.89 7.29 -3.16
CA PRO A 283 24.13 7.41 -4.59
C PRO A 283 23.44 6.26 -5.34
N PRO A 284 23.01 6.51 -6.60
CA PRO A 284 22.45 5.45 -7.41
C PRO A 284 23.47 4.33 -7.63
N PRO A 285 23.02 3.07 -7.74
CA PRO A 285 23.92 1.96 -7.99
C PRO A 285 24.70 2.21 -9.30
N ARG A 286 26.00 1.91 -9.31
CA ARG A 286 26.80 1.99 -10.52
C ARG A 286 26.21 1.04 -11.57
N SER A 287 25.58 1.56 -12.60
CA SER A 287 25.11 0.78 -13.73
C SER A 287 26.33 0.26 -14.49
N LYS A 288 26.58 -1.04 -14.49
CA LYS A 288 27.35 -1.63 -15.57
C LYS A 288 26.48 -1.50 -16.82
N GLY A 289 26.73 -0.47 -17.62
CA GLY A 289 26.09 -0.08 -18.89
C GLY A 289 24.96 -0.98 -19.40
N VAL A 290 23.75 -0.78 -18.93
CA VAL A 290 22.57 -1.26 -19.65
C VAL A 290 22.30 -0.22 -20.74
N ARG A 291 22.71 -0.50 -21.97
CA ARG A 291 22.32 0.28 -23.15
C ARG A 291 20.78 0.17 -23.25
N TRP A 292 20.10 1.25 -22.98
CA TRP A 292 18.66 1.41 -23.19
C TRP A 292 18.37 1.46 -24.70
N GLY A 293 18.45 0.31 -25.33
CA GLY A 293 18.05 0.13 -26.72
C GLY A 293 16.82 -0.76 -26.76
N ALA A 294 15.72 -0.22 -27.25
CA ALA A 294 14.52 -0.90 -27.71
C ALA A 294 13.69 -1.71 -26.66
N LEU A 295 12.98 -1.01 -25.77
CA LEU A 295 11.78 -1.54 -25.08
C LEU A 295 10.62 -0.54 -25.16
N SER A 296 10.43 0.09 -26.33
CA SER A 296 9.39 1.11 -26.55
C SER A 296 8.04 0.52 -26.99
N GLY A 297 7.68 -0.68 -26.65
CA GLY A 297 6.49 -1.28 -27.25
C GLY A 297 5.44 -1.92 -26.35
N VAL A 298 5.73 -2.29 -25.11
CA VAL A 298 4.82 -3.16 -24.34
C VAL A 298 4.28 -2.52 -23.06
N ALA A 299 4.91 -1.48 -22.53
CA ALA A 299 4.47 -0.82 -21.28
C ALA A 299 3.38 0.24 -21.50
N ALA A 300 3.08 0.66 -22.73
CA ALA A 300 2.14 1.74 -23.03
C ALA A 300 0.66 1.38 -22.77
N ALA A 301 0.29 0.12 -22.77
CA ALA A 301 -1.12 -0.28 -22.68
C ALA A 301 -1.70 -0.27 -21.25
N ALA A 302 -0.86 -0.35 -20.20
CA ALA A 302 -1.33 -0.34 -18.81
C ALA A 302 -1.35 1.07 -18.18
N PHE A 303 -0.67 2.06 -18.78
CA PHE A 303 -0.50 3.40 -18.23
C PHE A 303 -1.09 4.53 -19.09
N ALA A 304 -1.61 4.24 -20.29
CA ALA A 304 -2.13 5.26 -21.21
C ALA A 304 -3.39 5.99 -20.70
N GLY A 305 -4.09 5.48 -19.69
CA GLY A 305 -5.31 6.09 -19.16
C GLY A 305 -5.09 7.39 -18.36
N THR A 306 -3.94 7.58 -17.75
CA THR A 306 -3.71 8.70 -16.82
C THR A 306 -3.15 9.97 -17.49
N TRP A 307 -2.61 9.87 -18.70
CA TRP A 307 -2.01 11.01 -19.40
C TRP A 307 -2.98 11.79 -20.29
N LEU A 308 -4.05 11.16 -20.78
CA LEU A 308 -5.02 11.84 -21.66
C LEU A 308 -5.97 12.79 -20.93
N ILE A 309 -6.26 12.59 -19.64
CA ILE A 309 -7.23 13.41 -18.89
C ILE A 309 -6.68 14.82 -18.56
N ARG A 310 -5.34 15.00 -18.48
CA ARG A 310 -4.73 16.31 -18.17
C ARG A 310 -4.60 17.29 -19.34
N ARG A 311 -4.87 16.86 -20.58
CA ARG A 311 -4.75 17.75 -21.77
C ARG A 311 -6.05 18.46 -22.14
N PHE A 312 -7.21 18.02 -21.65
CA PHE A 312 -8.51 18.62 -21.95
C PHE A 312 -9.09 19.52 -20.86
N GLY A 313 -8.47 19.61 -19.68
CA GLY A 313 -8.96 20.41 -18.55
C GLY A 313 -8.50 21.88 -18.49
N ARG A 314 -7.75 22.40 -19.47
CA ARG A 314 -7.20 23.78 -19.46
C ARG A 314 -7.81 24.75 -20.49
N HIS A 315 -8.95 24.49 -21.07
CA HIS A 315 -9.64 25.48 -21.92
C HIS A 315 -11.12 25.55 -21.57
N SER A 316 -11.46 26.18 -20.45
CA SER A 316 -12.71 26.94 -20.32
C SER A 316 -12.67 27.83 -19.06
N LYS A 317 -11.93 28.92 -19.16
CA LYS A 317 -12.20 30.15 -18.39
C LYS A 317 -11.83 31.27 -19.33
N LEU A 318 -12.82 31.76 -20.08
CA LEU A 318 -12.94 33.10 -20.67
C LEU A 318 -14.27 33.13 -21.43
N THR A 319 -15.28 33.63 -20.80
CA THR A 319 -16.30 34.65 -21.13
C THR A 319 -17.37 34.60 -20.07
#